data_3eed6ba4ef6b0687163073a173fde1e2
#
_entry.id   3eed6ba4ef6b0687163073a173fde1e2
#
_cell.length_a   1.000
_cell.length_b   1.000
_cell.length_c   1.000
_cell.angle_alpha   90.00
_cell.angle_beta   90.00
_cell.angle_gamma   90.00
#
_symmetry.space_group_name_H-M   'P 1'
#
loop_
_entity.id
_entity.type
_entity.pdbx_description
1 polymer ?
#
loop_
_entity_poly.entity_id
_entity_poly.type
_entity_poly.pdbx_seq_one_letter_code
_entity_poly.pdbx_strand_id
1 'polypeptide(L)'
;MARLGSTVTQSSSASNTPAASTQNGAVAFAHCMRSSGVSKYPDPSSSGQLVKESLQQLAVTSSQFQSAQSACRHLLPNGGRPPSQAEQLQVKALGLKFAECVRAHGVPHFPDPDSSGRIPDPASVGIDQASPKFRAANRACAKYRPPYMPSNTAYDTWARTQTGSGS
;
A
#
# COMPACT_ATOMS: atom_id res chain seq x y z
N MET A 1 -23.58 51.07 8.13
CA MET A 1 -22.95 50.07 9.00
C MET A 1 -22.87 48.77 8.23
N ALA A 2 -21.70 48.48 7.63
CA ALA A 2 -21.47 47.28 6.82
C ALA A 2 -20.79 46.26 7.70
N ARG A 3 -21.37 45.05 7.81
CA ARG A 3 -20.75 43.91 8.47
C ARG A 3 -20.01 43.06 7.41
N LEU A 4 -18.68 43.04 7.51
CA LEU A 4 -17.81 42.16 6.75
C LEU A 4 -17.87 40.77 7.39
N GLY A 5 -18.40 39.79 6.63
CA GLY A 5 -18.34 38.37 6.99
C GLY A 5 -16.99 37.79 6.65
N SER A 6 -16.24 37.38 7.66
CA SER A 6 -14.97 36.64 7.48
C SER A 6 -15.26 35.21 7.07
N THR A 7 -14.93 34.83 5.85
CA THR A 7 -14.87 33.44 5.40
C THR A 7 -13.60 32.81 5.95
N VAL A 8 -13.78 31.90 6.91
CA VAL A 8 -12.69 31.03 7.40
C VAL A 8 -12.46 29.95 6.37
N THR A 9 -11.36 30.07 5.62
CA THR A 9 -10.86 29.00 4.76
C THR A 9 -10.20 27.95 5.64
N GLN A 10 -10.86 26.83 5.89
CA GLN A 10 -10.23 25.67 6.51
C GLN A 10 -9.28 25.04 5.51
N SER A 11 -8.00 25.33 5.68
CA SER A 11 -6.92 24.56 5.04
C SER A 11 -6.83 23.20 5.71
N SER A 12 -7.39 22.19 5.06
CA SER A 12 -7.17 20.79 5.44
C SER A 12 -5.73 20.43 5.14
N SER A 13 -4.89 20.45 6.15
CA SER A 13 -3.53 19.88 6.08
C SER A 13 -3.63 18.37 5.90
N ALA A 14 -3.55 17.92 4.67
CA ALA A 14 -3.41 16.50 4.35
C ALA A 14 -2.04 16.02 4.88
N SER A 15 -2.06 15.27 5.96
CA SER A 15 -0.88 14.56 6.45
C SER A 15 -0.50 13.48 5.42
N ASN A 16 0.51 13.75 4.61
CA ASN A 16 1.07 12.82 3.63
C ASN A 16 1.84 11.71 4.34
N THR A 17 1.14 10.69 4.81
CA THR A 17 1.74 9.42 5.21
C THR A 17 1.88 8.57 3.93
N PRO A 18 3.06 8.07 3.56
CA PRO A 18 3.30 7.39 2.28
C PRO A 18 2.37 6.20 1.98
N ALA A 19 1.97 5.44 3.01
CA ALA A 19 1.04 4.32 2.86
C ALA A 19 -0.40 4.75 2.58
N ALA A 20 -0.87 5.84 3.20
CA ALA A 20 -2.18 6.40 2.94
C ALA A 20 -2.27 7.00 1.53
N SER A 21 -1.18 7.58 1.01
CA SER A 21 -1.13 8.12 -0.35
C SER A 21 -1.21 7.03 -1.42
N THR A 22 -0.62 5.85 -1.18
CA THR A 22 -0.67 4.72 -2.12
C THR A 22 -2.08 4.11 -2.20
N GLN A 23 -2.76 3.93 -1.06
CA GLN A 23 -4.15 3.44 -1.04
C GLN A 23 -5.10 4.44 -1.69
N ASN A 24 -4.97 5.73 -1.35
CA ASN A 24 -5.78 6.79 -1.96
C ASN A 24 -5.54 6.88 -3.47
N GLY A 25 -4.30 6.72 -3.93
CA GLY A 25 -3.96 6.68 -5.35
C GLY A 25 -4.59 5.49 -6.07
N ALA A 26 -4.59 4.30 -5.47
CA ALA A 26 -5.19 3.11 -6.06
C ALA A 26 -6.72 3.23 -6.17
N VAL A 27 -7.39 3.77 -5.13
CA VAL A 27 -8.84 4.03 -5.15
C VAL A 27 -9.19 5.09 -6.18
N ALA A 28 -8.43 6.20 -6.23
CA ALA A 28 -8.63 7.26 -7.21
C ALA A 28 -8.42 6.72 -8.64
N PHE A 29 -7.42 5.86 -8.85
CA PHE A 29 -7.18 5.20 -10.13
C PHE A 29 -8.37 4.32 -10.54
N ALA A 30 -8.88 3.47 -9.66
CA ALA A 30 -10.02 2.61 -9.95
C ALA A 30 -11.27 3.43 -10.31
N HIS A 31 -11.51 4.52 -9.58
CA HIS A 31 -12.60 5.45 -9.89
C HIS A 31 -12.43 6.12 -11.25
N CYS A 32 -11.23 6.59 -11.56
CA CYS A 32 -10.90 7.18 -12.86
C CYS A 32 -11.09 6.17 -14.00
N MET A 33 -10.64 4.92 -13.85
CA MET A 33 -10.83 3.86 -14.85
C MET A 33 -12.32 3.65 -15.16
N ARG A 34 -13.17 3.60 -14.12
CA ARG A 34 -14.63 3.49 -14.29
C ARG A 34 -15.22 4.69 -15.04
N SER A 35 -14.81 5.88 -14.69
CA SER A 35 -15.24 7.13 -15.36
C SER A 35 -14.71 7.25 -16.80
N SER A 36 -13.61 6.58 -17.12
CA SER A 36 -12.98 6.58 -18.45
C SER A 36 -13.45 5.43 -19.34
N GLY A 37 -14.57 4.78 -19.03
CA GLY A 37 -15.21 3.77 -19.87
C GLY A 37 -14.94 2.31 -19.49
N VAL A 38 -14.21 2.04 -18.40
CA VAL A 38 -14.01 0.70 -17.85
C VAL A 38 -14.90 0.53 -16.62
N SER A 39 -16.22 0.57 -16.82
CA SER A 39 -17.23 0.63 -15.76
C SER A 39 -17.16 -0.51 -14.73
N LYS A 40 -16.68 -1.68 -15.15
CA LYS A 40 -16.51 -2.87 -14.29
C LYS A 40 -15.12 -2.95 -13.61
N TYR A 41 -14.31 -1.87 -13.66
CA TYR A 41 -13.00 -1.90 -13.02
C TYR A 41 -13.14 -2.10 -11.51
N PRO A 42 -12.48 -3.14 -10.92
CA PRO A 42 -12.63 -3.48 -9.51
C PRO A 42 -11.99 -2.45 -8.59
N ASP A 43 -12.46 -2.38 -7.37
CA ASP A 43 -11.78 -1.63 -6.33
C ASP A 43 -10.48 -2.33 -5.91
N PRO A 44 -9.46 -1.57 -5.49
CA PRO A 44 -8.24 -2.16 -4.97
C PRO A 44 -8.50 -2.95 -3.69
N SER A 45 -7.66 -3.94 -3.43
CA SER A 45 -7.71 -4.69 -2.18
C SER A 45 -7.52 -3.78 -0.96
N SER A 46 -7.83 -4.28 0.23
CA SER A 46 -7.62 -3.57 1.50
C SER A 46 -6.14 -3.17 1.73
N SER A 47 -5.19 -3.82 1.04
CA SER A 47 -3.77 -3.44 1.02
C SER A 47 -3.42 -2.40 -0.05
N GLY A 48 -4.40 -1.89 -0.80
CA GLY A 48 -4.19 -0.93 -1.88
C GLY A 48 -3.63 -1.54 -3.17
N GLN A 49 -3.65 -2.88 -3.30
CA GLN A 49 -3.21 -3.55 -4.53
C GLN A 49 -4.31 -3.53 -5.57
N LEU A 50 -3.93 -3.19 -6.80
CA LEU A 50 -4.84 -3.27 -7.95
C LEU A 50 -5.05 -4.75 -8.34
N VAL A 51 -6.29 -5.14 -8.52
CA VAL A 51 -6.67 -6.48 -8.96
C VAL A 51 -6.43 -6.58 -10.46
N LYS A 52 -5.83 -7.69 -10.89
CA LYS A 52 -5.63 -7.99 -12.32
C LYS A 52 -6.86 -8.72 -12.85
N GLU A 53 -7.68 -8.00 -13.62
CA GLU A 53 -8.84 -8.57 -14.30
C GLU A 53 -8.54 -8.75 -15.79
N SER A 54 -9.17 -9.74 -16.40
CA SER A 54 -9.09 -9.91 -17.85
C SER A 54 -9.97 -8.88 -18.57
N LEU A 55 -9.61 -8.51 -19.80
CA LEU A 55 -10.41 -7.58 -20.61
C LEU A 55 -11.84 -8.10 -20.85
N GLN A 56 -12.01 -9.42 -20.89
CA GLN A 56 -13.32 -10.07 -21.01
C GLN A 56 -14.19 -9.85 -19.78
N GLN A 57 -13.63 -9.96 -18.56
CA GLN A 57 -14.35 -9.68 -17.31
C GLN A 57 -14.71 -8.21 -17.19
N LEU A 58 -13.84 -7.33 -17.66
CA LEU A 58 -14.08 -5.89 -17.70
C LEU A 58 -15.06 -5.48 -18.80
N ALA A 59 -15.34 -6.36 -19.76
CA ALA A 59 -16.20 -6.13 -20.92
C ALA A 59 -15.76 -4.91 -21.77
N VAL A 60 -14.46 -4.78 -21.99
CA VAL A 60 -13.84 -3.69 -22.77
C VAL A 60 -12.87 -4.23 -23.80
N THR A 61 -12.61 -3.45 -24.85
CA THR A 61 -11.55 -3.73 -25.82
C THR A 61 -10.18 -3.31 -25.29
N SER A 62 -9.11 -3.87 -25.85
CA SER A 62 -7.74 -3.50 -25.50
C SER A 62 -7.48 -2.00 -25.67
N SER A 63 -8.02 -1.38 -26.74
CA SER A 63 -7.85 0.05 -27.00
C SER A 63 -8.56 0.93 -25.99
N GLN A 64 -9.78 0.56 -25.59
CA GLN A 64 -10.53 1.27 -24.53
C GLN A 64 -9.80 1.19 -23.20
N PHE A 65 -9.30 0.00 -22.83
CA PHE A 65 -8.53 -0.19 -21.61
C PHE A 65 -7.24 0.65 -21.60
N GLN A 66 -6.47 0.63 -22.71
CA GLN A 66 -5.22 1.40 -22.81
C GLN A 66 -5.48 2.91 -22.76
N SER A 67 -6.54 3.40 -23.39
CA SER A 67 -6.92 4.82 -23.35
C SER A 67 -7.27 5.24 -21.93
N ALA A 68 -8.10 4.49 -21.22
CA ALA A 68 -8.46 4.73 -19.84
C ALA A 68 -7.23 4.68 -18.91
N GLN A 69 -6.40 3.66 -19.08
CA GLN A 69 -5.16 3.51 -18.29
C GLN A 69 -4.21 4.70 -18.52
N SER A 70 -4.04 5.15 -19.75
CA SER A 70 -3.19 6.30 -20.07
C SER A 70 -3.69 7.59 -19.44
N ALA A 71 -4.99 7.80 -19.42
CA ALA A 71 -5.62 8.97 -18.78
C ALA A 71 -5.47 8.95 -17.24
N CYS A 72 -5.55 7.76 -16.63
CA CYS A 72 -5.63 7.61 -15.18
C CYS A 72 -4.28 7.32 -14.49
N ARG A 73 -3.26 6.90 -15.21
CA ARG A 73 -1.97 6.46 -14.64
C ARG A 73 -1.29 7.49 -13.74
N HIS A 74 -1.53 8.78 -13.94
CA HIS A 74 -0.96 9.86 -13.11
C HIS A 74 -1.40 9.79 -11.64
N LEU A 75 -2.49 9.07 -11.35
CA LEU A 75 -2.99 8.82 -9.99
C LEU A 75 -2.25 7.70 -9.28
N LEU A 76 -1.48 6.89 -10.00
CA LEU A 76 -0.66 5.83 -9.42
C LEU A 76 0.72 6.36 -8.99
N PRO A 77 1.35 5.75 -7.98
CA PRO A 77 2.73 6.03 -7.64
C PRO A 77 3.63 5.93 -8.89
N ASN A 78 4.54 6.87 -9.06
CA ASN A 78 5.43 6.98 -10.22
C ASN A 78 4.69 7.06 -11.58
N GLY A 79 3.42 7.49 -11.60
CA GLY A 79 2.61 7.52 -12.81
C GLY A 79 2.34 6.14 -13.40
N GLY A 80 2.26 5.10 -12.56
CA GLY A 80 2.06 3.71 -12.98
C GLY A 80 3.25 3.10 -13.71
N ARG A 81 4.41 3.76 -13.69
CA ARG A 81 5.63 3.24 -14.29
C ARG A 81 6.23 2.15 -13.38
N PRO A 82 6.72 1.03 -13.96
CA PRO A 82 7.43 0.05 -13.15
C PRO A 82 8.66 0.72 -12.48
N PRO A 83 9.02 0.31 -11.25
CA PRO A 83 10.18 0.86 -10.58
C PRO A 83 11.45 0.63 -11.41
N SER A 84 12.30 1.62 -11.47
CA SER A 84 13.61 1.51 -12.10
C SER A 84 14.49 0.48 -11.39
N GLN A 85 15.54 0.00 -12.05
CA GLN A 85 16.48 -0.93 -11.43
C GLN A 85 17.11 -0.35 -10.15
N ALA A 86 17.42 0.94 -10.13
CA ALA A 86 17.94 1.62 -8.95
C ALA A 86 16.93 1.63 -7.79
N GLU A 87 15.66 1.91 -8.06
CA GLU A 87 14.58 1.85 -7.06
C GLU A 87 14.37 0.41 -6.54
N GLN A 88 14.44 -0.60 -7.41
CA GLN A 88 14.35 -2.01 -7.01
C GLN A 88 15.51 -2.39 -6.07
N LEU A 89 16.74 -1.98 -6.38
CA LEU A 89 17.89 -2.21 -5.51
C LEU A 89 17.75 -1.52 -4.15
N GLN A 90 17.23 -0.29 -4.11
CA GLN A 90 16.96 0.42 -2.86
C GLN A 90 15.91 -0.31 -2.02
N VAL A 91 14.81 -0.74 -2.63
CA VAL A 91 13.74 -1.48 -1.95
C VAL A 91 14.28 -2.79 -1.39
N LYS A 92 15.10 -3.51 -2.16
CA LYS A 92 15.76 -4.74 -1.71
C LYS A 92 16.70 -4.49 -0.54
N ALA A 93 17.52 -3.45 -0.61
CA ALA A 93 18.44 -3.07 0.48
C ALA A 93 17.69 -2.70 1.76
N LEU A 94 16.57 -1.96 1.65
CA LEU A 94 15.70 -1.66 2.80
C LEU A 94 15.08 -2.93 3.36
N GLY A 95 14.60 -3.84 2.51
CA GLY A 95 14.03 -5.12 2.92
C GLY A 95 15.02 -5.98 3.69
N LEU A 96 16.28 -6.06 3.27
CA LEU A 96 17.34 -6.78 3.99
C LEU A 96 17.59 -6.16 5.37
N LYS A 97 17.77 -4.84 5.44
CA LYS A 97 17.97 -4.15 6.73
C LYS A 97 16.78 -4.30 7.66
N PHE A 98 15.56 -4.30 7.11
CA PHE A 98 14.36 -4.55 7.87
C PHE A 98 14.33 -5.96 8.43
N ALA A 99 14.62 -6.98 7.62
CA ALA A 99 14.65 -8.38 8.03
C ALA A 99 15.71 -8.64 9.12
N GLU A 100 16.92 -8.11 8.94
CA GLU A 100 17.98 -8.17 9.96
C GLU A 100 17.55 -7.54 11.29
N CYS A 101 16.96 -6.34 11.22
CA CYS A 101 16.47 -5.64 12.40
C CYS A 101 15.39 -6.43 13.11
N VAL A 102 14.41 -6.97 12.40
CA VAL A 102 13.29 -7.75 12.98
C VAL A 102 13.82 -9.03 13.65
N ARG A 103 14.81 -9.70 13.03
CA ARG A 103 15.49 -10.87 13.65
C ARG A 103 16.19 -10.48 14.94
N ALA A 104 16.90 -9.36 14.96
CA ALA A 104 17.59 -8.86 16.16
C ALA A 104 16.59 -8.48 17.29
N HIS A 105 15.37 -8.11 16.96
CA HIS A 105 14.31 -7.78 17.91
C HIS A 105 13.42 -8.98 18.29
N GLY A 106 13.95 -10.20 18.12
CA GLY A 106 13.38 -11.41 18.68
C GLY A 106 12.44 -12.21 17.78
N VAL A 107 12.50 -11.99 16.46
CA VAL A 107 11.81 -12.83 15.46
C VAL A 107 12.86 -13.50 14.56
N PRO A 108 13.62 -14.51 15.06
CA PRO A 108 14.84 -15.02 14.41
C PRO A 108 14.59 -15.65 13.04
N HIS A 109 13.39 -16.16 12.78
CA HIS A 109 13.03 -16.82 11.51
C HIS A 109 12.38 -15.85 10.50
N PHE A 110 12.50 -14.53 10.72
CA PHE A 110 11.92 -13.57 9.77
C PHE A 110 12.61 -13.69 8.41
N PRO A 111 11.81 -13.86 7.30
CA PRO A 111 12.36 -14.15 5.99
C PRO A 111 13.10 -12.97 5.37
N ASP A 112 14.09 -13.28 4.54
CA ASP A 112 14.74 -12.28 3.69
C ASP A 112 13.87 -11.92 2.48
N PRO A 113 14.06 -10.72 1.92
CA PRO A 113 13.40 -10.35 0.69
C PRO A 113 13.87 -11.23 -0.49
N ASP A 114 12.94 -11.55 -1.38
CA ASP A 114 13.20 -12.29 -2.61
C ASP A 114 14.02 -11.46 -3.63
N SER A 115 14.24 -12.03 -4.82
CA SER A 115 14.96 -11.36 -5.91
C SER A 115 14.30 -10.05 -6.39
N SER A 116 12.99 -9.90 -6.20
CA SER A 116 12.24 -8.68 -6.51
C SER A 116 12.28 -7.62 -5.40
N GLY A 117 12.91 -7.94 -4.26
CA GLY A 117 12.97 -7.09 -3.07
C GLY A 117 11.72 -7.17 -2.18
N ARG A 118 10.81 -8.11 -2.44
CA ARG A 118 9.61 -8.32 -1.61
C ARG A 118 9.91 -9.32 -0.51
N ILE A 119 9.48 -8.98 0.70
CA ILE A 119 9.53 -9.90 1.84
C ILE A 119 8.34 -10.86 1.70
N PRO A 120 8.58 -12.20 1.69
CA PRO A 120 7.52 -13.19 1.73
C PRO A 120 6.61 -12.97 2.93
N ASP A 121 5.37 -13.45 2.84
CA ASP A 121 4.43 -13.33 3.97
C ASP A 121 5.01 -14.05 5.20
N PRO A 122 5.24 -13.34 6.32
CA PRO A 122 5.75 -13.96 7.54
C PRO A 122 4.90 -15.11 8.06
N ALA A 123 3.58 -15.10 7.80
CA ALA A 123 2.69 -16.20 8.15
C ALA A 123 3.04 -17.51 7.43
N SER A 124 3.60 -17.43 6.21
CA SER A 124 4.01 -18.62 5.44
C SER A 124 5.16 -19.40 6.08
N VAL A 125 5.91 -18.75 6.96
CA VAL A 125 7.00 -19.37 7.74
C VAL A 125 6.65 -19.51 9.24
N GLY A 126 5.36 -19.48 9.57
CA GLY A 126 4.86 -19.73 10.92
C GLY A 126 5.01 -18.56 11.89
N ILE A 127 5.23 -17.35 11.39
CA ILE A 127 5.31 -16.16 12.24
C ILE A 127 3.91 -15.58 12.45
N ASP A 128 3.46 -15.55 13.71
CA ASP A 128 2.24 -14.85 14.09
C ASP A 128 2.45 -13.33 14.07
N GLN A 129 1.90 -12.70 13.03
CA GLN A 129 1.97 -11.24 12.84
C GLN A 129 1.14 -10.45 13.86
N ALA A 130 0.16 -11.07 14.52
CA ALA A 130 -0.63 -10.46 15.58
C ALA A 130 0.08 -10.51 16.94
N SER A 131 1.14 -11.30 17.09
CA SER A 131 1.88 -11.44 18.34
C SER A 131 2.45 -10.10 18.82
N PRO A 132 2.43 -9.83 20.13
CA PRO A 132 3.03 -8.62 20.70
C PRO A 132 4.52 -8.48 20.34
N LYS A 133 5.24 -9.59 20.25
CA LYS A 133 6.65 -9.66 19.93
C LYS A 133 6.92 -9.20 18.49
N PHE A 134 6.16 -9.71 17.53
CA PHE A 134 6.28 -9.27 16.13
C PHE A 134 5.93 -7.78 15.97
N ARG A 135 4.85 -7.31 16.59
CA ARG A 135 4.44 -5.91 16.54
C ARG A 135 5.49 -4.97 17.15
N ALA A 136 6.11 -5.36 18.26
CA ALA A 136 7.19 -4.59 18.87
C ALA A 136 8.42 -4.51 17.95
N ALA A 137 8.87 -5.64 17.37
CA ALA A 137 9.95 -5.68 16.40
C ALA A 137 9.65 -4.82 15.16
N ASN A 138 8.45 -4.94 14.61
CA ASN A 138 8.01 -4.18 13.44
C ASN A 138 8.02 -2.65 13.71
N ARG A 139 7.61 -2.22 14.91
CA ARG A 139 7.71 -0.80 15.31
C ARG A 139 9.15 -0.33 15.47
N ALA A 140 9.99 -1.11 16.15
CA ALA A 140 11.40 -0.78 16.34
C ALA A 140 12.15 -0.63 15.01
N CYS A 141 11.78 -1.44 14.00
CA CYS A 141 12.43 -1.48 12.69
C CYS A 141 11.76 -0.58 11.64
N ALA A 142 10.80 0.24 12.02
CA ALA A 142 10.00 1.07 11.10
C ALA A 142 10.82 1.91 10.13
N LYS A 143 12.01 2.38 10.54
CA LYS A 143 12.91 3.20 9.71
C LYS A 143 13.46 2.48 8.47
N TYR A 144 13.48 1.15 8.51
CA TYR A 144 13.97 0.31 7.40
C TYR A 144 12.82 -0.30 6.60
N ARG A 145 11.57 -0.02 6.96
CA ARG A 145 10.41 -0.63 6.31
C ARG A 145 10.36 -0.27 4.83
N PRO A 146 10.28 -1.26 3.94
CA PRO A 146 10.05 -1.00 2.53
C PRO A 146 8.73 -0.28 2.27
N PRO A 147 8.64 0.60 1.25
CA PRO A 147 7.47 1.45 1.00
C PRO A 147 6.19 0.69 0.65
N TYR A 148 6.29 -0.56 0.20
CA TYR A 148 5.14 -1.42 -0.12
C TYR A 148 4.53 -2.10 1.11
N MET A 149 5.20 -2.07 2.26
CA MET A 149 4.68 -2.68 3.49
C MET A 149 3.72 -1.74 4.21
N PRO A 150 2.65 -2.29 4.83
CA PRO A 150 1.70 -1.49 5.58
C PRO A 150 2.37 -0.77 6.77
N SER A 151 1.81 0.38 7.15
CA SER A 151 2.29 1.14 8.31
C SER A 151 2.07 0.38 9.63
N ASN A 152 2.75 0.80 10.71
CA ASN A 152 2.52 0.23 12.04
C ASN A 152 1.04 0.34 12.47
N THR A 153 0.41 1.48 12.17
CA THR A 153 -1.01 1.70 12.48
C THR A 153 -1.91 0.70 11.75
N ALA A 154 -1.61 0.41 10.48
CA ALA A 154 -2.35 -0.59 9.71
C ALA A 154 -2.19 -2.00 10.29
N TYR A 155 -0.97 -2.38 10.69
CA TYR A 155 -0.71 -3.63 11.40
C TYR A 155 -1.43 -3.71 12.74
N ASP A 156 -1.39 -2.65 13.54
CA ASP A 156 -2.03 -2.63 14.86
C ASP A 156 -3.57 -2.67 14.73
N THR A 157 -4.13 -2.08 13.69
CA THR A 157 -5.56 -2.15 13.39
C THR A 157 -5.96 -3.55 12.96
N TRP A 158 -5.23 -4.15 12.02
CA TRP A 158 -5.46 -5.52 11.56
C TRP A 158 -5.33 -6.53 12.70
N ALA A 159 -4.29 -6.44 13.54
CA ALA A 159 -4.10 -7.35 14.66
C ALA A 159 -5.24 -7.29 15.68
N ARG A 160 -5.82 -6.11 15.91
CA ARG A 160 -6.99 -5.96 16.80
C ARG A 160 -8.23 -6.65 16.24
N THR A 161 -8.41 -6.65 14.92
CA THR A 161 -9.53 -7.37 14.30
C THR A 161 -9.39 -8.88 14.38
N GLN A 162 -8.15 -9.41 14.40
CA GLN A 162 -7.90 -10.85 14.54
C GLN A 162 -8.12 -11.34 15.99
N THR A 163 -7.82 -10.51 16.99
CA THR A 163 -7.99 -10.88 18.40
C THR A 163 -9.39 -10.62 18.93
N GLY A 164 -10.21 -9.84 18.24
CA GLY A 164 -11.59 -9.49 18.65
C GLY A 164 -12.69 -10.46 18.20
N SER A 165 -12.37 -11.53 17.48
CA SER A 165 -13.34 -12.53 16.97
C SER A 165 -13.58 -13.73 17.92
N GLY A 166 -13.19 -13.64 19.19
CA GLY A 166 -13.34 -14.70 20.17
C GLY A 166 -14.12 -14.24 21.40
N SER A 167 -15.43 -14.05 21.26
CA SER A 167 -16.38 -13.98 22.39
C SER A 167 -17.73 -14.47 21.94
#